data_4f32ab8f76df537e149f5fdf884f8153
#
_entry.id   4f32ab8f76df537e149f5fdf884f8153
#
_cell.length_a   1.000
_cell.length_b   1.000
_cell.length_c   1.000
_cell.angle_alpha   90.00
_cell.angle_beta   90.00
_cell.angle_gamma   90.00
#
_symmetry.space_group_name_H-M   'P 1'
#
loop_
_entity.id
_entity.type
_entity.pdbx_description
1 polymer ?
#
loop_
_entity_poly.entity_id
_entity_poly.type
_entity_poly.pdbx_seq_one_letter_code
_entity_poly.pdbx_strand_id
1 'polypeptide(L)'
;MHRIYSALIDIVAAAIFIVPLLALYGKISLRSLKQTLIYIVFAFYLVAVLSLVGFPSVLSLNLDFTINIIPLVDMISDFVNACLNVLLFVPLGFLLPMLWKKYKAIKNTMLFAMCMTIAIEISQIFTFRTTDINDIITNMVGTLGCLLYTSPSPRDRG
;
A
#
# COMPACT_ATOMS: atom_id res chain seq x y z
N MET A 1 5.78 -20.44 -0.31
CA MET A 1 7.20 -20.06 -0.22
C MET A 1 7.71 -19.37 -1.48
N HIS A 2 7.38 -19.85 -2.69
CA HIS A 2 7.86 -19.24 -3.95
C HIS A 2 7.54 -17.73 -4.09
N ARG A 3 6.34 -17.29 -3.68
CA ARG A 3 5.94 -15.86 -3.73
C ARG A 3 6.75 -14.96 -2.81
N ILE A 4 7.15 -15.46 -1.64
CA ILE A 4 7.98 -14.67 -0.69
C ILE A 4 9.39 -14.48 -1.26
N TYR A 5 9.96 -15.50 -1.90
CA TYR A 5 11.27 -15.40 -2.56
C TYR A 5 11.24 -14.44 -3.76
N SER A 6 10.19 -14.52 -4.61
CA SER A 6 10.05 -13.57 -5.73
C SER A 6 9.90 -12.13 -5.22
N ALA A 7 9.07 -11.90 -4.21
CA ALA A 7 8.90 -10.58 -3.61
C ALA A 7 10.21 -10.04 -3.02
N LEU A 8 11.01 -10.87 -2.37
CA LEU A 8 12.31 -10.47 -1.85
C LEU A 8 13.29 -10.08 -2.97
N ILE A 9 13.31 -10.84 -4.07
CA ILE A 9 14.15 -10.54 -5.23
C ILE A 9 13.72 -9.20 -5.85
N ASP A 10 12.43 -8.97 -6.02
CA ASP A 10 11.88 -7.73 -6.58
C ASP A 10 12.21 -6.52 -5.70
N ILE A 11 12.09 -6.68 -4.36
CA ILE A 11 12.46 -5.64 -3.40
C ILE A 11 13.95 -5.31 -3.50
N VAL A 12 14.82 -6.33 -3.57
CA VAL A 12 16.26 -6.13 -3.68
C VAL A 12 16.62 -5.47 -5.03
N ALA A 13 16.01 -5.94 -6.13
CA ALA A 13 16.23 -5.34 -7.44
C ALA A 13 15.78 -3.88 -7.49
N ALA A 14 14.60 -3.59 -6.94
CA ALA A 14 14.09 -2.22 -6.84
C ALA A 14 14.96 -1.34 -5.94
N ALA A 15 15.53 -1.90 -4.87
CA ALA A 15 16.44 -1.18 -3.98
C ALA A 15 17.68 -0.65 -4.72
N ILE A 16 18.26 -1.46 -5.59
CA ILE A 16 19.47 -1.09 -6.37
C ILE A 16 19.22 0.15 -7.23
N PHE A 17 18.00 0.32 -7.75
CA PHE A 17 17.65 1.46 -8.61
C PHE A 17 17.02 2.62 -7.84
N ILE A 18 16.08 2.34 -6.93
CA ILE A 18 15.28 3.36 -6.25
C ILE A 18 16.10 4.09 -5.18
N VAL A 19 16.93 3.39 -4.42
CA VAL A 19 17.71 4.02 -3.33
C VAL A 19 18.68 5.08 -3.85
N PRO A 20 19.53 4.81 -4.87
CA PRO A 20 20.41 5.84 -5.41
C PRO A 20 19.66 7.01 -6.02
N LEU A 21 18.55 6.74 -6.74
CA LEU A 21 17.74 7.77 -7.37
C LEU A 21 17.11 8.71 -6.33
N LEU A 22 16.55 8.16 -5.24
CA LEU A 22 15.97 8.95 -4.16
C LEU A 22 17.02 9.66 -3.31
N ALA A 23 18.19 9.06 -3.10
CA ALA A 23 19.30 9.69 -2.42
C ALA A 23 19.81 10.90 -3.23
N LEU A 24 19.93 10.74 -4.55
CA LEU A 24 20.29 11.83 -5.46
C LEU A 24 19.22 12.95 -5.46
N TYR A 25 17.95 12.58 -5.53
CA TYR A 25 16.83 13.52 -5.43
C TYR A 25 16.83 14.27 -4.11
N GLY A 26 17.07 13.56 -2.99
CA GLY A 26 17.19 14.19 -1.67
C GLY A 26 18.33 15.21 -1.58
N LYS A 27 19.48 14.90 -2.19
CA LYS A 27 20.65 15.78 -2.26
C LYS A 27 20.38 17.02 -3.13
N ILE A 28 19.73 16.86 -4.28
CA ILE A 28 19.40 17.97 -5.21
C ILE A 28 18.30 18.86 -4.63
N SER A 29 17.31 18.30 -3.96
CA SER A 29 16.15 19.01 -3.41
C SER A 29 16.44 19.71 -2.07
N LEU A 30 17.69 19.68 -1.57
CA LEU A 30 18.10 20.27 -0.28
C LEU A 30 17.22 19.82 0.90
N ARG A 31 16.64 18.64 0.83
CA ARG A 31 15.80 18.09 1.90
C ARG A 31 16.66 17.56 3.04
N SER A 32 16.11 17.60 4.24
CA SER A 32 16.77 17.00 5.40
C SER A 32 16.96 15.49 5.20
N LEU A 33 18.03 14.95 5.75
CA LEU A 33 18.36 13.52 5.71
C LEU A 33 17.19 12.67 6.22
N LYS A 34 16.46 13.16 7.23
CA LYS A 34 15.25 12.54 7.78
C LYS A 34 14.13 12.41 6.74
N GLN A 35 13.88 13.46 5.96
CA GLN A 35 12.87 13.40 4.88
C GLN A 35 13.27 12.41 3.78
N THR A 36 14.55 12.41 3.39
CA THR A 36 15.07 11.48 2.40
C THR A 36 14.89 10.03 2.83
N LEU A 37 15.18 9.71 4.09
CA LEU A 37 14.96 8.38 4.65
C LEU A 37 13.48 7.96 4.60
N ILE A 38 12.55 8.86 4.93
CA ILE A 38 11.12 8.56 4.87
C ILE A 38 10.67 8.30 3.42
N TYR A 39 11.20 9.03 2.43
CA TYR A 39 10.92 8.76 1.02
C TYR A 39 11.45 7.39 0.57
N ILE A 40 12.64 7.01 1.03
CA ILE A 40 13.21 5.69 0.75
C ILE A 40 12.32 4.59 1.34
N VAL A 41 11.92 4.72 2.60
CA VAL A 41 11.03 3.76 3.27
C VAL A 41 9.70 3.65 2.53
N PHE A 42 9.12 4.78 2.11
CA PHE A 42 7.87 4.79 1.36
C PHE A 42 8.00 4.11 0.00
N ALA A 43 9.11 4.32 -0.72
CA ALA A 43 9.35 3.66 -1.99
C ALA A 43 9.50 2.14 -1.82
N PHE A 44 10.23 1.69 -0.81
CA PHE A 44 10.33 0.26 -0.49
C PHE A 44 8.97 -0.34 -0.14
N TYR A 45 8.18 0.39 0.64
CA TYR A 45 6.81 -0.01 0.96
C TYR A 45 5.97 -0.20 -0.32
N LEU A 46 6.00 0.76 -1.26
CA LEU A 46 5.25 0.65 -2.52
C LEU A 46 5.72 -0.54 -3.35
N VAL A 47 7.03 -0.77 -3.44
CA VAL A 47 7.59 -1.95 -4.14
C VAL A 47 7.12 -3.24 -3.48
N ALA A 48 7.14 -3.31 -2.16
CA ALA A 48 6.67 -4.48 -1.42
C ALA A 48 5.18 -4.75 -1.68
N VAL A 49 4.33 -3.71 -1.66
CA VAL A 49 2.89 -3.82 -1.98
C VAL A 49 2.71 -4.35 -3.40
N LEU A 50 3.36 -3.75 -4.40
CA LEU A 50 3.26 -4.17 -5.80
C LEU A 50 3.72 -5.61 -6.01
N SER A 51 4.82 -6.00 -5.38
CA SER A 51 5.35 -7.36 -5.47
C SER A 51 4.43 -8.39 -4.83
N LEU A 52 3.84 -8.08 -3.66
CA LEU A 52 2.88 -8.96 -2.97
C LEU A 52 1.58 -9.12 -3.75
N VAL A 53 1.16 -8.08 -4.44
CA VAL A 53 -0.01 -8.10 -5.33
C VAL A 53 0.25 -8.92 -6.60
N GLY A 54 1.52 -9.16 -6.95
CA GLY A 54 1.91 -9.95 -8.11
C GLY A 54 2.23 -9.13 -9.36
N PHE A 55 2.49 -7.80 -9.20
CA PHE A 55 3.02 -6.98 -10.26
C PHE A 55 4.55 -7.22 -10.36
N PRO A 56 5.17 -7.59 -11.49
CA PRO A 56 4.78 -7.42 -12.89
C PRO A 56 4.27 -8.70 -13.62
N SER A 57 3.80 -9.71 -12.92
CA SER A 57 3.25 -10.94 -13.54
C SER A 57 2.03 -10.68 -14.45
N VAL A 58 1.59 -9.44 -14.53
CA VAL A 58 0.53 -8.93 -15.45
C VAL A 58 0.83 -9.21 -16.93
N LEU A 59 2.06 -9.62 -17.27
CA LEU A 59 2.43 -9.96 -18.65
C LEU A 59 1.91 -11.32 -19.14
N SER A 60 1.36 -12.14 -18.27
CA SER A 60 0.60 -13.34 -18.64
C SER A 60 -0.90 -13.01 -18.66
N LEU A 61 -1.35 -12.38 -19.74
CA LEU A 61 -2.75 -12.02 -19.97
C LEU A 61 -3.66 -13.26 -20.09
N ASN A 62 -4.16 -13.72 -18.97
CA ASN A 62 -5.28 -14.63 -18.89
C ASN A 62 -6.37 -13.95 -18.07
N LEU A 63 -7.48 -13.64 -18.71
CA LEU A 63 -8.60 -12.92 -18.14
C LEU A 63 -9.55 -13.93 -17.47
N ASP A 64 -9.39 -14.14 -16.18
CA ASP A 64 -10.40 -14.81 -15.36
C ASP A 64 -11.16 -13.77 -14.53
N PHE A 65 -12.43 -13.55 -14.91
CA PHE A 65 -13.30 -12.58 -14.22
C PHE A 65 -14.06 -13.27 -13.08
N THR A 66 -13.37 -13.63 -12.01
CA THR A 66 -14.05 -14.06 -10.78
C THR A 66 -14.11 -12.87 -9.82
N ILE A 67 -15.28 -12.27 -9.68
CA ILE A 67 -15.51 -11.10 -8.82
C ILE A 67 -16.41 -11.53 -7.66
N ASN A 68 -15.93 -11.41 -6.43
CA ASN A 68 -16.72 -11.59 -5.22
C ASN A 68 -17.22 -10.21 -4.73
N ILE A 69 -18.54 -9.99 -4.84
CA ILE A 69 -19.18 -8.72 -4.48
C ILE A 69 -19.89 -8.81 -3.11
N ILE A 70 -19.95 -10.01 -2.50
CA ILE A 70 -20.70 -10.19 -1.27
C ILE A 70 -19.80 -9.80 -0.07
N PRO A 71 -20.03 -8.65 0.57
CA PRO A 71 -19.20 -8.21 1.69
C PRO A 71 -19.40 -9.11 2.91
N LEU A 72 -18.33 -9.34 3.66
CA LEU A 72 -18.27 -9.99 4.98
C LEU A 72 -18.49 -11.50 5.02
N VAL A 73 -18.99 -12.14 3.97
CA VAL A 73 -19.32 -13.59 4.00
C VAL A 73 -18.07 -14.45 4.13
N ASP A 74 -17.02 -14.14 3.40
CA ASP A 74 -15.77 -14.90 3.42
C ASP A 74 -14.73 -14.35 4.40
N MET A 75 -15.02 -13.23 5.06
CA MET A 75 -14.10 -12.55 5.98
C MET A 75 -13.80 -13.37 7.25
N ILE A 76 -14.70 -14.27 7.64
CA ILE A 76 -14.52 -15.18 8.78
C ILE A 76 -13.72 -16.41 8.36
N SER A 77 -13.97 -16.93 7.16
CA SER A 77 -13.25 -18.09 6.61
C SER A 77 -11.83 -17.72 6.19
N ASP A 78 -11.59 -16.51 5.77
CA ASP A 78 -10.26 -16.00 5.33
C ASP A 78 -9.74 -14.86 6.20
N PHE A 79 -9.94 -14.99 7.52
CA PHE A 79 -9.54 -13.99 8.52
C PHE A 79 -8.06 -13.61 8.44
N VAL A 80 -7.19 -14.55 8.09
CA VAL A 80 -5.75 -14.29 7.96
C VAL A 80 -5.47 -13.30 6.82
N ASN A 81 -6.09 -13.48 5.66
CA ASN A 81 -5.93 -12.55 4.54
C ASN A 81 -6.52 -11.17 4.88
N ALA A 82 -7.67 -11.11 5.53
CA ALA A 82 -8.25 -9.86 6.00
C ALA A 82 -7.28 -9.09 6.92
N CYS A 83 -6.66 -9.79 7.89
CA CYS A 83 -5.65 -9.18 8.76
C CYS A 83 -4.40 -8.73 7.98
N LEU A 84 -3.94 -9.50 7.02
CA LEU A 84 -2.78 -9.15 6.19
C LEU A 84 -3.06 -7.90 5.35
N ASN A 85 -4.25 -7.75 4.79
CA ASN A 85 -4.66 -6.57 4.03
C ASN A 85 -4.73 -5.33 4.94
N VAL A 86 -5.31 -5.46 6.14
CA VAL A 86 -5.28 -4.37 7.13
C VAL A 86 -3.84 -3.95 7.42
N LEU A 87 -2.96 -4.90 7.74
CA LEU A 87 -1.56 -4.62 8.05
C LEU A 87 -0.80 -4.02 6.86
N LEU A 88 -1.12 -4.44 5.65
CA LEU A 88 -0.49 -3.92 4.44
C LEU A 88 -0.75 -2.43 4.25
N PHE A 89 -1.92 -1.92 4.64
CA PHE A 89 -2.29 -0.52 4.46
C PHE A 89 -2.06 0.39 5.68
N VAL A 90 -1.68 -0.17 6.84
CA VAL A 90 -1.26 0.62 8.02
C VAL A 90 -0.10 1.56 7.69
N PRO A 91 1.01 1.12 7.02
CA PRO A 91 2.12 2.02 6.68
C PRO A 91 1.70 3.17 5.76
N LEU A 92 0.71 2.95 4.88
CA LEU A 92 0.18 3.99 4.01
C LEU A 92 -0.42 5.15 4.81
N GLY A 93 -1.26 4.83 5.80
CA GLY A 93 -1.89 5.82 6.69
C GLY A 93 -0.89 6.62 7.51
N PHE A 94 0.30 6.06 7.79
CA PHE A 94 1.37 6.72 8.52
C PHE A 94 2.30 7.54 7.62
N LEU A 95 2.79 6.95 6.54
CA LEU A 95 3.83 7.54 5.70
C LEU A 95 3.33 8.70 4.85
N LEU A 96 2.10 8.63 4.32
CA LEU A 96 1.55 9.69 3.47
C LEU A 96 1.46 11.06 4.19
N PRO A 97 0.89 11.18 5.41
CA PRO A 97 0.87 12.44 6.13
C PRO A 97 2.25 12.97 6.54
N MET A 98 3.23 12.06 6.71
CA MET A 98 4.61 12.45 7.01
C MET A 98 5.32 13.04 5.78
N LEU A 99 5.05 12.53 4.59
CA LEU A 99 5.69 12.96 3.36
C LEU A 99 5.09 14.24 2.80
N TRP A 100 3.78 14.37 2.83
CA TRP A 100 3.08 15.51 2.21
C TRP A 100 2.02 16.10 3.13
N LYS A 101 2.09 17.40 3.33
CA LYS A 101 1.13 18.16 4.15
C LYS A 101 -0.33 18.00 3.68
N LYS A 102 -0.55 17.79 2.37
CA LYS A 102 -1.86 17.55 1.76
C LYS A 102 -2.57 16.34 2.38
N TYR A 103 -1.82 15.29 2.73
CA TYR A 103 -2.37 14.05 3.28
C TYR A 103 -2.54 14.06 4.81
N LYS A 104 -2.28 15.18 5.49
CA LYS A 104 -2.69 15.36 6.89
C LYS A 104 -4.21 15.42 7.04
N ALA A 105 -4.92 15.82 5.99
CA ALA A 105 -6.38 15.74 5.96
C ALA A 105 -6.80 14.29 5.71
N ILE A 106 -7.57 13.72 6.64
CA ILE A 106 -8.05 12.32 6.59
C ILE A 106 -8.70 12.02 5.24
N LYS A 107 -9.55 12.93 4.73
CA LYS A 107 -10.21 12.79 3.43
C LYS A 107 -9.24 12.50 2.28
N ASN A 108 -8.12 13.23 2.21
CA ASN A 108 -7.17 13.10 1.12
C ASN A 108 -6.42 11.77 1.18
N THR A 109 -6.05 11.33 2.38
CA THR A 109 -5.36 10.05 2.57
C THR A 109 -6.31 8.88 2.30
N MET A 110 -7.54 8.96 2.76
CA MET A 110 -8.56 7.95 2.48
C MET A 110 -8.87 7.87 0.98
N LEU A 111 -8.97 9.01 0.30
CA LEU A 111 -9.16 9.02 -1.16
C LEU A 111 -7.98 8.38 -1.90
N PHE A 112 -6.75 8.66 -1.48
CA PHE A 112 -5.56 8.04 -2.06
C PHE A 112 -5.53 6.53 -1.80
N ALA A 113 -5.84 6.10 -0.58
CA ALA A 113 -5.93 4.69 -0.22
C ALA A 113 -7.01 3.97 -1.05
N MET A 114 -8.17 4.60 -1.24
CA MET A 114 -9.25 4.08 -2.09
C MET A 114 -8.79 3.90 -3.53
N CYS A 115 -8.17 4.91 -4.12
CA CYS A 115 -7.63 4.81 -5.49
C CYS A 115 -6.58 3.71 -5.59
N MET A 116 -5.72 3.58 -4.59
CA MET A 116 -4.65 2.58 -4.58
C MET A 116 -5.21 1.15 -4.45
N THR A 117 -6.17 0.93 -3.54
CA THR A 117 -6.79 -0.40 -3.40
C THR A 117 -7.58 -0.80 -4.66
N ILE A 118 -8.32 0.14 -5.28
CA ILE A 118 -9.02 -0.12 -6.54
C ILE A 118 -8.01 -0.47 -7.66
N ALA A 119 -6.90 0.23 -7.75
CA ALA A 119 -5.85 -0.09 -8.73
C ALA A 119 -5.25 -1.49 -8.50
N ILE A 120 -5.10 -1.89 -7.23
CA ILE A 120 -4.67 -3.25 -6.86
C ILE A 120 -5.70 -4.28 -7.33
N GLU A 121 -6.98 -4.10 -7.00
CA GLU A 121 -8.04 -5.01 -7.40
C GLU A 121 -8.15 -5.14 -8.93
N ILE A 122 -8.06 -4.02 -9.65
CA ILE A 122 -8.03 -4.04 -11.11
C ILE A 122 -6.81 -4.83 -11.62
N SER A 123 -5.62 -4.66 -11.02
CA SER A 123 -4.43 -5.41 -11.42
C SER A 123 -4.56 -6.92 -11.15
N GLN A 124 -5.32 -7.30 -10.12
CA GLN A 124 -5.55 -8.70 -9.76
C GLN A 124 -6.44 -9.43 -10.76
N ILE A 125 -7.36 -8.73 -11.45
CA ILE A 125 -8.15 -9.29 -12.55
C ILE A 125 -7.23 -9.88 -13.64
N PHE A 126 -6.06 -9.29 -13.85
CA PHE A 126 -5.08 -9.76 -14.85
C PHE A 126 -4.11 -10.83 -14.31
N THR A 127 -4.17 -11.19 -13.03
CA THR A 127 -3.21 -12.10 -12.36
C THR A 127 -3.83 -13.39 -11.80
N PHE A 128 -4.99 -13.83 -12.29
CA PHE A 128 -5.72 -15.02 -11.79
C PHE A 128 -6.06 -14.98 -10.30
N ARG A 129 -6.30 -13.79 -9.75
CA ARG A 129 -6.82 -13.64 -8.40
C ARG A 129 -8.26 -13.15 -8.46
N THR A 130 -9.07 -13.66 -7.55
CA THR A 130 -10.42 -13.16 -7.35
C THR A 130 -10.34 -11.73 -6.80
N THR A 131 -11.02 -10.80 -7.48
CA THR A 131 -11.23 -9.44 -6.96
C THR A 131 -12.27 -9.51 -5.86
N ASP A 132 -11.92 -9.08 -4.64
CA ASP A 132 -12.79 -9.16 -3.47
C ASP A 132 -13.04 -7.79 -2.86
N ILE A 133 -14.32 -7.43 -2.69
CA ILE A 133 -14.73 -6.21 -2.01
C ILE A 133 -14.25 -6.17 -0.56
N ASN A 134 -14.05 -7.32 0.07
CA ASN A 134 -13.51 -7.42 1.42
C ASN A 134 -12.08 -6.89 1.52
N ASP A 135 -11.27 -7.06 0.47
CA ASP A 135 -9.91 -6.54 0.41
C ASP A 135 -9.92 -5.00 0.38
N ILE A 136 -10.87 -4.41 -0.36
CA ILE A 136 -11.04 -2.94 -0.35
C ILE A 136 -11.40 -2.45 1.06
N ILE A 137 -12.35 -3.11 1.73
CA ILE A 137 -12.80 -2.72 3.07
C ILE A 137 -11.65 -2.83 4.07
N THR A 138 -10.92 -3.94 4.10
CA THR A 138 -9.83 -4.20 5.05
C THR A 138 -8.66 -3.26 4.83
N ASN A 139 -8.29 -2.97 3.59
CA ASN A 139 -7.28 -1.98 3.24
C ASN A 139 -7.64 -0.58 3.74
N MET A 140 -8.91 -0.18 3.58
CA MET A 140 -9.41 1.11 4.08
C MET A 140 -9.42 1.16 5.60
N VAL A 141 -9.80 0.06 6.28
CA VAL A 141 -9.76 -0.04 7.74
C VAL A 141 -8.31 0.11 8.26
N GLY A 142 -7.33 -0.53 7.62
CA GLY A 142 -5.92 -0.40 7.97
C GLY A 142 -5.42 1.04 7.89
N THR A 143 -5.73 1.72 6.78
CA THR A 143 -5.37 3.13 6.60
C THR A 143 -6.03 4.04 7.63
N LEU A 144 -7.35 3.88 7.84
CA LEU A 144 -8.13 4.70 8.76
C LEU A 144 -7.66 4.49 10.21
N GLY A 145 -7.48 3.24 10.64
CA GLY A 145 -7.02 2.92 11.99
C GLY A 145 -5.70 3.60 12.33
N CYS A 146 -4.76 3.57 11.38
CA CYS A 146 -3.48 4.26 11.55
C CYS A 146 -3.64 5.79 11.60
N LEU A 147 -4.45 6.35 10.72
CA LEU A 147 -4.71 7.80 10.69
C LEU A 147 -5.33 8.30 12.00
N LEU A 148 -6.33 7.60 12.53
CA LEU A 148 -6.97 7.97 13.78
C LEU A 148 -6.00 7.91 14.96
N TYR A 149 -5.10 6.93 14.97
CA TYR A 149 -4.08 6.81 16.01
C TYR A 149 -3.00 7.90 15.90
N THR A 150 -2.63 8.31 14.70
CA THR A 150 -1.55 9.28 14.45
C THR A 150 -2.03 10.73 14.32
N SER A 151 -3.35 10.95 14.15
CA SER A 151 -3.92 12.30 14.11
C SER A 151 -3.95 12.93 15.49
N PRO A 152 -3.43 14.17 15.65
CA PRO A 152 -3.53 14.87 16.92
C PRO A 152 -5.00 15.02 17.33
N SER A 153 -5.28 14.75 18.62
CA SER A 153 -6.60 14.90 19.20
C SER A 153 -7.15 16.32 18.95
N PRO A 154 -8.47 16.50 18.76
CA PRO A 154 -9.06 17.83 18.71
C PRO A 154 -8.73 18.71 19.92
N ARG A 155 -8.37 18.10 21.08
CA ARG A 155 -7.93 18.80 22.30
C ARG A 155 -6.53 19.41 22.20
N ASP A 156 -5.67 18.93 21.28
CA ASP A 156 -4.32 19.42 21.11
C ASP A 156 -4.22 20.57 20.08
N ARG A 157 -5.35 21.04 19.58
CA ARG A 157 -5.48 22.14 18.61
C ARG A 157 -5.92 23.47 19.23
N GLY A 158 -5.94 23.58 20.56
CA GLY A 158 -6.23 24.81 21.30
C GLY A 158 -5.00 25.63 21.61
#